data_4899c52cf0010aa08f470bfc9fc54e47
#
_entry.id   4899c52cf0010aa08f470bfc9fc54e47
#
_cell.length_a   1.000
_cell.length_b   1.000
_cell.length_c   1.000
_cell.angle_alpha   90.00
_cell.angle_beta   90.00
_cell.angle_gamma   90.00
#
_symmetry.space_group_name_H-M   'P 1'
#
loop_
_entity.id
_entity.type
_entity.pdbx_description
1 polymer ?
#
loop_
_entity_poly.entity_id
_entity_poly.type
_entity_poly.pdbx_seq_one_letter_code
_entity_poly.pdbx_strand_id
1 'polypeptide(L)'
;MSDAALQVTNVSMTFGVTKALSDVSMRVDNGSSVALVGRNGAGKSTLVSVITGLLNPDSGTVEFHGHGAQQVGCVYQRSTLIPWLTAAENISLQRFPRNRLGLVDWPRLRGTGRELLSEWNCERIANSIVADLEPVERKVVEICRVLSLDPNVLVLDEPTAGLDFGGAKKLFGHIQDARARGVAIVYVSHHLQEIFEVCDRTTVLRDGRVVFDESLSGLSVSDVVDAMVGSAQDGASVRPLTQIDTDRAPLLTVESISIADRVTDVSFGVRPGECLGITGLEGSGHVEVAEALCGLERPTSGQVRVADKALKAGDVSISIKAGIGFVPEDRHVGGYVPALSVAENATLPVVYRIANRARLISSKVRNSLYRALADEWAIKAWGPEQPIEELSGGNQQKVVLARALSSDPDVLVLMNPTAGVDVAAKQSIYGTVGDLIANKRTGVVIVSADDADFGLCHSVLVMFQGKIHRRLLAPFAEAELAAAIQGR
;
A
#
# COMPACT_ATOMS: atom_id res chain seq x y z
N MET A 1 10.51 4.01 -40.63
CA MET A 1 9.25 4.11 -39.84
C MET A 1 9.64 3.91 -38.38
N SER A 2 9.17 4.74 -37.46
CA SER A 2 9.50 4.59 -36.02
C SER A 2 8.95 3.25 -35.52
N ASP A 3 9.79 2.43 -34.90
CA ASP A 3 9.41 1.14 -34.32
C ASP A 3 8.73 1.33 -32.94
N ALA A 4 8.63 2.59 -32.48
CA ALA A 4 8.04 2.96 -31.23
C ALA A 4 6.51 2.85 -31.26
N ALA A 5 5.90 2.17 -30.28
CA ALA A 5 4.45 2.19 -30.04
C ALA A 5 4.04 3.38 -29.16
N LEU A 6 4.90 3.74 -28.20
CA LEU A 6 4.71 4.86 -27.27
C LEU A 6 5.98 5.71 -27.27
N GLN A 7 5.79 7.04 -27.43
CA GLN A 7 6.84 8.03 -27.28
C GLN A 7 6.35 9.12 -26.31
N VAL A 8 7.05 9.27 -25.19
CA VAL A 8 6.90 10.36 -24.22
C VAL A 8 8.07 11.29 -24.40
N THR A 9 7.85 12.58 -24.61
CA THR A 9 8.92 13.55 -24.90
C THR A 9 8.80 14.77 -24.00
N ASN A 10 9.81 14.98 -23.14
CA ASN A 10 10.00 16.14 -22.28
C ASN A 10 8.77 16.54 -21.46
N VAL A 11 8.06 15.53 -20.94
CA VAL A 11 6.82 15.72 -20.15
C VAL A 11 7.14 16.30 -18.79
N SER A 12 6.49 17.41 -18.46
CA SER A 12 6.54 18.04 -17.13
C SER A 12 5.13 18.23 -16.59
N MET A 13 4.97 18.09 -15.27
CA MET A 13 3.69 18.20 -14.57
C MET A 13 3.89 18.73 -13.16
N THR A 14 3.06 19.73 -12.76
CA THR A 14 3.14 20.39 -11.46
C THR A 14 1.78 20.40 -10.77
N PHE A 15 1.72 20.06 -9.50
CA PHE A 15 0.53 20.17 -8.65
C PHE A 15 0.80 21.25 -7.58
N GLY A 16 0.18 22.40 -7.73
CA GLY A 16 0.43 23.54 -6.85
C GLY A 16 1.91 23.93 -6.85
N VAL A 17 2.62 23.69 -5.73
CA VAL A 17 4.05 23.97 -5.61
C VAL A 17 4.93 22.73 -5.86
N THR A 18 4.34 21.55 -6.03
CA THR A 18 5.06 20.30 -6.17
C THR A 18 5.21 19.93 -7.63
N LYS A 19 6.45 19.84 -8.10
CA LYS A 19 6.78 19.38 -9.45
C LYS A 19 6.83 17.86 -9.46
N ALA A 20 5.77 17.24 -9.98
CA ALA A 20 5.61 15.78 -9.98
C ALA A 20 6.41 15.10 -11.12
N LEU A 21 6.52 15.77 -12.27
CA LEU A 21 7.35 15.35 -13.41
C LEU A 21 8.18 16.53 -13.92
N SER A 22 9.40 16.28 -14.31
CA SER A 22 10.37 17.27 -14.80
C SER A 22 11.11 16.71 -16.00
N ASP A 23 10.71 17.11 -17.20
CA ASP A 23 11.42 16.79 -18.44
C ASP A 23 11.58 15.28 -18.66
N VAL A 24 10.50 14.52 -18.41
CA VAL A 24 10.49 13.06 -18.52
C VAL A 24 10.34 12.65 -19.97
N SER A 25 11.27 11.83 -20.44
CA SER A 25 11.21 11.20 -21.76
C SER A 25 11.34 9.68 -21.61
N MET A 26 10.51 8.93 -22.34
CA MET A 26 10.50 7.47 -22.32
C MET A 26 10.01 6.94 -23.68
N ARG A 27 10.53 5.81 -24.10
CA ARG A 27 10.16 5.16 -25.35
C ARG A 27 9.85 3.69 -25.11
N VAL A 28 8.78 3.18 -25.73
CA VAL A 28 8.43 1.76 -25.74
C VAL A 28 8.21 1.32 -27.18
N ASP A 29 8.98 0.35 -27.63
CA ASP A 29 8.89 -0.18 -28.99
C ASP A 29 7.79 -1.24 -29.09
N ASN A 30 7.27 -1.49 -30.31
CA ASN A 30 6.27 -2.52 -30.57
C ASN A 30 6.78 -3.89 -30.07
N GLY A 31 5.94 -4.62 -29.32
CA GLY A 31 6.27 -5.94 -28.78
C GLY A 31 7.34 -5.94 -27.67
N SER A 32 7.81 -4.78 -27.24
CA SER A 32 8.74 -4.68 -26.11
C SER A 32 8.01 -4.43 -24.79
N SER A 33 8.69 -4.75 -23.68
CA SER A 33 8.21 -4.51 -22.33
C SER A 33 9.21 -3.65 -21.56
N VAL A 34 8.75 -2.48 -21.06
CA VAL A 34 9.54 -1.54 -20.29
C VAL A 34 9.02 -1.45 -18.86
N ALA A 35 9.88 -1.74 -17.90
CA ALA A 35 9.57 -1.53 -16.49
C ALA A 35 9.67 -0.04 -16.16
N LEU A 36 8.66 0.52 -15.51
CA LEU A 36 8.68 1.85 -14.92
C LEU A 36 8.84 1.69 -13.42
N VAL A 37 10.04 1.93 -12.92
CA VAL A 37 10.38 1.76 -11.50
C VAL A 37 10.77 3.07 -10.85
N GLY A 38 10.82 3.09 -9.55
CA GLY A 38 11.18 4.26 -8.75
C GLY A 38 10.50 4.20 -7.38
N ARG A 39 11.03 4.98 -6.45
CA ARG A 39 10.47 5.06 -5.09
C ARG A 39 9.05 5.62 -5.10
N ASN A 40 8.30 5.44 -3.98
CA ASN A 40 7.01 6.08 -3.81
C ASN A 40 7.18 7.61 -3.88
N GLY A 41 6.29 8.30 -4.61
CA GLY A 41 6.42 9.73 -4.88
C GLY A 41 7.36 10.13 -6.01
N ALA A 42 8.04 9.18 -6.67
CA ALA A 42 8.94 9.46 -7.80
C ALA A 42 8.24 10.00 -9.06
N GLY A 43 6.91 9.97 -9.13
CA GLY A 43 6.13 10.44 -10.27
C GLY A 43 5.55 9.34 -11.16
N LYS A 44 5.72 8.04 -10.81
CA LYS A 44 5.23 6.91 -11.63
C LYS A 44 3.74 6.99 -11.96
N SER A 45 2.88 7.10 -10.94
CA SER A 45 1.41 7.16 -11.14
C SER A 45 0.99 8.43 -11.87
N THR A 46 1.72 9.54 -11.72
CA THR A 46 1.50 10.76 -12.51
C THR A 46 1.84 10.52 -13.99
N LEU A 47 2.97 9.87 -14.27
CA LEU A 47 3.36 9.53 -15.63
C LEU A 47 2.37 8.55 -16.27
N VAL A 48 1.91 7.53 -15.54
CA VAL A 48 0.85 6.62 -15.98
C VAL A 48 -0.43 7.39 -16.31
N SER A 49 -0.83 8.34 -15.45
CA SER A 49 -2.04 9.17 -15.68
C SER A 49 -1.89 10.08 -16.91
N VAL A 50 -0.69 10.57 -17.20
CA VAL A 50 -0.41 11.33 -18.43
C VAL A 50 -0.43 10.42 -19.65
N ILE A 51 0.21 9.24 -19.61
CA ILE A 51 0.20 8.27 -20.70
C ILE A 51 -1.23 7.82 -21.02
N THR A 52 -2.06 7.58 -20.00
CA THR A 52 -3.45 7.14 -20.19
C THR A 52 -4.43 8.26 -20.54
N GLY A 53 -3.96 9.51 -20.59
CA GLY A 53 -4.77 10.68 -20.93
C GLY A 53 -5.72 11.14 -19.82
N LEU A 54 -5.55 10.64 -18.60
CA LEU A 54 -6.29 11.12 -17.41
C LEU A 54 -5.83 12.51 -16.98
N LEU A 55 -4.57 12.84 -17.24
CA LEU A 55 -3.97 14.15 -16.96
C LEU A 55 -3.31 14.69 -18.22
N ASN A 56 -3.50 15.99 -18.48
CA ASN A 56 -2.76 16.70 -19.51
C ASN A 56 -1.47 17.26 -18.89
N PRO A 57 -0.29 17.01 -19.48
CA PRO A 57 0.96 17.57 -18.96
C PRO A 57 1.00 19.09 -19.16
N ASP A 58 1.77 19.79 -18.29
CA ASP A 58 2.01 21.22 -18.42
C ASP A 58 2.87 21.53 -19.66
N SER A 59 3.78 20.62 -20.03
CA SER A 59 4.61 20.69 -21.23
C SER A 59 5.03 19.29 -21.68
N GLY A 60 5.52 19.19 -22.92
CA GLY A 60 5.89 17.93 -23.56
C GLY A 60 4.74 17.27 -24.29
N THR A 61 4.98 16.09 -24.86
CA THR A 61 4.01 15.34 -25.66
C THR A 61 4.03 13.85 -25.34
N VAL A 62 2.87 13.20 -25.52
CA VAL A 62 2.71 11.75 -25.52
C VAL A 62 2.14 11.36 -26.88
N GLU A 63 2.86 10.55 -27.61
CA GLU A 63 2.51 10.11 -28.95
C GLU A 63 2.39 8.59 -29.00
N PHE A 64 1.31 8.11 -29.63
CA PHE A 64 1.08 6.69 -29.85
C PHE A 64 1.20 6.41 -31.35
N HIS A 65 1.95 5.36 -31.69
CA HIS A 65 2.12 4.91 -33.06
C HIS A 65 1.62 3.48 -33.18
N GLY A 66 0.75 3.19 -34.16
CA GLY A 66 0.18 1.85 -34.36
C GLY A 66 -1.18 1.88 -35.05
N HIS A 67 -1.74 0.72 -35.32
CA HIS A 67 -2.96 0.55 -36.13
C HIS A 67 -4.16 0.01 -35.32
N GLY A 68 -4.08 -0.10 -33.99
CA GLY A 68 -5.16 -0.63 -33.14
C GLY A 68 -6.35 0.33 -32.98
N ALA A 69 -7.51 -0.23 -32.71
CA ALA A 69 -8.73 0.54 -32.48
C ALA A 69 -8.71 1.30 -31.15
N GLN A 70 -7.86 0.88 -30.22
CA GLN A 70 -7.59 1.56 -28.96
C GLN A 70 -6.08 1.74 -28.79
N GLN A 71 -5.65 2.98 -28.52
CA GLN A 71 -4.22 3.28 -28.42
C GLN A 71 -3.60 2.72 -27.14
N VAL A 72 -4.28 2.92 -25.99
CA VAL A 72 -3.78 2.50 -24.67
C VAL A 72 -4.85 1.80 -23.85
N GLY A 73 -4.48 0.69 -23.22
CA GLY A 73 -5.24 0.04 -22.15
C GLY A 73 -4.49 0.11 -20.84
N CYS A 74 -5.18 0.26 -19.71
CA CYS A 74 -4.54 0.37 -18.40
C CYS A 74 -5.25 -0.47 -17.35
N VAL A 75 -4.49 -1.29 -16.62
CA VAL A 75 -4.89 -1.87 -15.33
C VAL A 75 -4.29 -0.99 -14.25
N TYR A 76 -5.14 -0.30 -13.51
CA TYR A 76 -4.73 0.63 -12.47
C TYR A 76 -4.50 -0.08 -11.13
N GLN A 77 -3.70 0.54 -10.26
CA GLN A 77 -3.46 0.07 -8.90
C GLN A 77 -4.77 -0.02 -8.08
N ARG A 78 -5.64 0.99 -8.21
CA ARG A 78 -6.99 0.96 -7.62
C ARG A 78 -7.99 0.42 -8.62
N SER A 79 -8.87 -0.47 -8.12
CA SER A 79 -9.92 -1.05 -8.96
C SER A 79 -10.83 0.01 -9.58
N THR A 80 -11.02 -0.12 -10.89
CA THR A 80 -11.93 0.72 -11.70
C THR A 80 -13.17 -0.05 -12.15
N LEU A 81 -13.45 -1.20 -11.54
CA LEU A 81 -14.65 -1.99 -11.82
C LEU A 81 -15.88 -1.30 -11.23
N ILE A 82 -17.00 -1.47 -11.91
CA ILE A 82 -18.31 -1.01 -11.43
C ILE A 82 -18.89 -2.11 -10.54
N PRO A 83 -19.03 -1.89 -9.22
CA PRO A 83 -19.33 -2.95 -8.26
C PRO A 83 -20.67 -3.65 -8.49
N TRP A 84 -21.68 -2.94 -8.99
CA TRP A 84 -23.05 -3.46 -9.19
C TRP A 84 -23.29 -4.08 -10.55
N LEU A 85 -22.32 -4.08 -11.46
CA LEU A 85 -22.37 -4.79 -12.72
C LEU A 85 -21.77 -6.19 -12.56
N THR A 86 -22.19 -7.10 -13.44
CA THR A 86 -21.58 -8.44 -13.54
C THR A 86 -20.17 -8.37 -14.10
N ALA A 87 -19.39 -9.44 -13.90
CA ALA A 87 -18.05 -9.54 -14.47
C ALA A 87 -18.08 -9.41 -16.02
N ALA A 88 -19.00 -10.07 -16.70
CA ALA A 88 -19.12 -9.97 -18.17
C ALA A 88 -19.51 -8.57 -18.64
N GLU A 89 -20.36 -7.86 -17.89
CA GLU A 89 -20.72 -6.47 -18.19
C GLU A 89 -19.53 -5.53 -17.99
N ASN A 90 -18.75 -5.71 -16.92
CA ASN A 90 -17.52 -4.94 -16.68
C ASN A 90 -16.49 -5.16 -17.80
N ILE A 91 -16.29 -6.41 -18.24
CA ILE A 91 -15.37 -6.75 -19.34
C ILE A 91 -15.80 -6.06 -20.63
N SER A 92 -17.10 -6.00 -20.91
CA SER A 92 -17.65 -5.43 -22.15
C SER A 92 -17.94 -3.94 -22.08
N LEU A 93 -17.66 -3.26 -20.98
CA LEU A 93 -18.14 -1.89 -20.67
C LEU A 93 -17.80 -0.87 -21.75
N GLN A 94 -16.63 -0.95 -22.38
CA GLN A 94 -16.20 -0.02 -23.41
C GLN A 94 -16.68 -0.43 -24.84
N ARG A 95 -17.07 -1.68 -25.04
CA ARG A 95 -17.49 -2.24 -26.34
C ARG A 95 -18.65 -3.20 -26.17
N PHE A 96 -19.81 -2.70 -25.76
CA PHE A 96 -21.03 -3.51 -25.71
C PHE A 96 -21.35 -4.07 -27.12
N PRO A 97 -21.43 -5.40 -27.28
CA PRO A 97 -21.86 -5.98 -28.53
C PRO A 97 -23.30 -5.60 -28.85
N ARG A 98 -23.56 -5.19 -30.08
CA ARG A 98 -24.88 -4.76 -30.52
C ARG A 98 -25.46 -5.73 -31.54
N ASN A 99 -26.76 -5.99 -31.47
CA ASN A 99 -27.51 -6.74 -32.44
C ASN A 99 -27.81 -5.87 -33.67
N ARG A 100 -28.46 -6.47 -34.70
CA ARG A 100 -28.83 -5.77 -35.94
C ARG A 100 -29.76 -4.55 -35.73
N LEU A 101 -30.45 -4.48 -34.60
CA LEU A 101 -31.33 -3.38 -34.23
C LEU A 101 -30.60 -2.27 -33.39
N GLY A 102 -29.29 -2.39 -33.19
CA GLY A 102 -28.51 -1.45 -32.40
C GLY A 102 -28.63 -1.63 -30.88
N LEU A 103 -29.42 -2.60 -30.40
CA LEU A 103 -29.58 -2.92 -28.99
C LEU A 103 -28.45 -3.82 -28.52
N VAL A 104 -28.17 -3.83 -27.20
CA VAL A 104 -27.15 -4.68 -26.58
C VAL A 104 -27.50 -6.16 -26.82
N ASP A 105 -26.53 -6.91 -27.34
CA ASP A 105 -26.63 -8.36 -27.53
C ASP A 105 -26.15 -9.08 -26.26
N TRP A 106 -27.06 -9.25 -25.33
CA TRP A 106 -26.76 -9.87 -24.01
C TRP A 106 -26.20 -11.30 -24.08
N PRO A 107 -26.73 -12.20 -24.97
CA PRO A 107 -26.15 -13.53 -25.15
C PRO A 107 -24.68 -13.48 -25.59
N ARG A 108 -24.37 -12.63 -26.57
CA ARG A 108 -23.01 -12.44 -27.06
C ARG A 108 -22.09 -11.84 -26.00
N LEU A 109 -22.57 -10.82 -25.26
CA LEU A 109 -21.83 -10.21 -24.15
C LEU A 109 -21.41 -11.24 -23.11
N ARG A 110 -22.37 -12.06 -22.64
CA ARG A 110 -22.10 -13.11 -21.65
C ARG A 110 -21.18 -14.20 -22.20
N GLY A 111 -21.30 -14.54 -23.49
CA GLY A 111 -20.45 -15.48 -24.17
C GLY A 111 -18.99 -15.03 -24.19
N THR A 112 -18.74 -13.80 -24.67
CA THR A 112 -17.39 -13.21 -24.71
C THR A 112 -16.79 -13.08 -23.30
N GLY A 113 -17.58 -12.60 -22.32
CA GLY A 113 -17.09 -12.51 -20.94
C GLY A 113 -16.70 -13.87 -20.36
N ARG A 114 -17.51 -14.91 -20.63
CA ARG A 114 -17.20 -16.29 -20.19
C ARG A 114 -15.95 -16.85 -20.87
N GLU A 115 -15.77 -16.60 -22.16
CA GLU A 115 -14.62 -17.04 -22.94
C GLU A 115 -13.32 -16.44 -22.38
N LEU A 116 -13.26 -15.13 -22.18
CA LEU A 116 -12.09 -14.46 -21.59
C LEU A 116 -11.79 -14.93 -20.17
N LEU A 117 -12.82 -15.12 -19.35
CA LEU A 117 -12.64 -15.62 -17.98
C LEU A 117 -12.22 -17.09 -17.95
N SER A 118 -12.53 -17.89 -18.99
CA SER A 118 -12.13 -19.31 -19.06
C SER A 118 -10.61 -19.48 -19.19
N GLU A 119 -9.92 -18.53 -19.79
CA GLU A 119 -8.45 -18.51 -19.86
C GLU A 119 -7.80 -18.45 -18.47
N TRP A 120 -8.56 -17.92 -17.50
CA TRP A 120 -8.16 -17.79 -16.09
C TRP A 120 -8.77 -18.88 -15.18
N ASN A 121 -9.53 -19.84 -15.73
CA ASN A 121 -10.36 -20.81 -14.99
C ASN A 121 -11.41 -20.13 -14.08
N CYS A 122 -11.92 -18.97 -14.48
CA CYS A 122 -12.88 -18.15 -13.74
C CYS A 122 -14.22 -17.98 -14.48
N GLU A 123 -14.55 -18.83 -15.47
CA GLU A 123 -15.78 -18.74 -16.29
C GLU A 123 -17.06 -18.75 -15.44
N ARG A 124 -17.02 -19.34 -14.24
CA ARG A 124 -18.13 -19.40 -13.29
C ARG A 124 -18.61 -18.03 -12.81
N ILE A 125 -17.69 -17.06 -12.74
CA ILE A 125 -18.00 -15.72 -12.23
C ILE A 125 -18.57 -14.76 -13.29
N ALA A 126 -18.71 -15.18 -14.55
CA ALA A 126 -19.13 -14.30 -15.65
C ALA A 126 -20.43 -13.54 -15.37
N ASN A 127 -21.38 -14.18 -14.67
CA ASN A 127 -22.66 -13.59 -14.30
C ASN A 127 -22.73 -13.11 -12.84
N SER A 128 -21.66 -13.20 -12.08
CA SER A 128 -21.60 -12.74 -10.69
C SER A 128 -21.41 -11.22 -10.64
N ILE A 129 -22.04 -10.57 -9.67
CA ILE A 129 -21.87 -9.14 -9.41
C ILE A 129 -20.46 -8.92 -8.84
N VAL A 130 -19.76 -7.91 -9.35
CA VAL A 130 -18.36 -7.65 -8.98
C VAL A 130 -18.19 -7.36 -7.49
N ALA A 131 -19.17 -6.74 -6.83
CA ALA A 131 -19.13 -6.50 -5.39
C ALA A 131 -19.00 -7.79 -4.56
N ASP A 132 -19.54 -8.91 -5.06
CA ASP A 132 -19.57 -10.21 -4.38
C ASP A 132 -18.33 -11.08 -4.69
N LEU A 133 -17.45 -10.63 -5.59
CA LEU A 133 -16.25 -11.36 -6.00
C LEU A 133 -15.13 -11.19 -4.98
N GLU A 134 -14.28 -12.21 -4.88
CA GLU A 134 -13.03 -12.13 -4.13
C GLU A 134 -12.03 -11.14 -4.79
N PRO A 135 -11.08 -10.56 -4.03
CA PRO A 135 -10.11 -9.61 -4.57
C PRO A 135 -9.35 -10.13 -5.80
N VAL A 136 -8.91 -11.39 -5.77
CA VAL A 136 -8.24 -12.07 -6.90
C VAL A 136 -9.15 -12.13 -8.13
N GLU A 137 -10.42 -12.49 -7.96
CA GLU A 137 -11.39 -12.58 -9.04
C GLU A 137 -11.66 -11.21 -9.67
N ARG A 138 -11.76 -10.16 -8.86
CA ARG A 138 -11.89 -8.77 -9.34
C ARG A 138 -10.70 -8.36 -10.20
N LYS A 139 -9.48 -8.71 -9.77
CA LYS A 139 -8.27 -8.42 -10.54
C LYS A 139 -8.26 -9.12 -11.89
N VAL A 140 -8.68 -10.38 -11.95
CA VAL A 140 -8.85 -11.12 -13.20
C VAL A 140 -9.86 -10.41 -14.12
N VAL A 141 -11.00 -9.94 -13.60
CA VAL A 141 -11.99 -9.19 -14.40
C VAL A 141 -11.40 -7.90 -14.97
N GLU A 142 -10.58 -7.16 -14.19
CA GLU A 142 -9.88 -5.95 -14.67
C GLU A 142 -8.94 -6.25 -15.83
N ILE A 143 -8.13 -7.29 -15.69
CA ILE A 143 -7.18 -7.71 -16.73
C ILE A 143 -7.93 -8.14 -17.98
N CYS A 144 -8.96 -9.00 -17.86
CA CYS A 144 -9.78 -9.44 -18.97
C CYS A 144 -10.45 -8.25 -19.69
N ARG A 145 -10.94 -7.24 -18.95
CA ARG A 145 -11.53 -6.03 -19.52
C ARG A 145 -10.53 -5.29 -20.41
N VAL A 146 -9.31 -5.09 -19.94
CA VAL A 146 -8.29 -4.35 -20.67
C VAL A 146 -7.80 -5.15 -21.89
N LEU A 147 -7.56 -6.45 -21.73
CA LEU A 147 -7.15 -7.34 -22.83
C LEU A 147 -8.23 -7.44 -23.92
N SER A 148 -9.52 -7.37 -23.57
CA SER A 148 -10.64 -7.40 -24.51
C SER A 148 -10.65 -6.24 -25.51
N LEU A 149 -9.93 -5.16 -25.22
CA LEU A 149 -9.86 -3.97 -26.05
C LEU A 149 -8.81 -4.06 -27.16
N ASP A 150 -7.91 -5.06 -27.07
CA ASP A 150 -6.78 -5.27 -27.98
C ASP A 150 -5.98 -3.94 -28.18
N PRO A 151 -5.38 -3.39 -27.10
CA PRO A 151 -4.69 -2.12 -27.16
C PRO A 151 -3.33 -2.24 -27.83
N ASN A 152 -2.82 -1.14 -28.44
CA ASN A 152 -1.44 -1.07 -28.93
C ASN A 152 -0.41 -0.97 -27.81
N VAL A 153 -0.77 -0.27 -26.76
CA VAL A 153 0.05 -0.08 -25.53
C VAL A 153 -0.77 -0.56 -24.35
N LEU A 154 -0.19 -1.46 -23.55
CA LEU A 154 -0.79 -1.98 -22.32
C LEU A 154 0.02 -1.46 -21.12
N VAL A 155 -0.62 -0.66 -20.27
CA VAL A 155 -0.04 -0.19 -19.01
C VAL A 155 -0.58 -1.06 -17.88
N LEU A 156 0.33 -1.64 -17.10
CA LEU A 156 0.03 -2.51 -15.97
C LEU A 156 0.63 -1.90 -14.71
N ASP A 157 -0.22 -1.33 -13.85
CA ASP A 157 0.20 -0.68 -12.59
C ASP A 157 -0.08 -1.63 -11.42
N GLU A 158 0.99 -2.24 -10.89
CA GLU A 158 0.97 -3.27 -9.84
C GLU A 158 -0.03 -4.41 -10.10
N PRO A 159 0.04 -5.05 -11.28
CA PRO A 159 -1.02 -5.95 -11.71
C PRO A 159 -1.06 -7.27 -10.94
N THR A 160 0.01 -7.66 -10.26
CA THR A 160 0.12 -8.88 -9.46
C THR A 160 -0.41 -8.72 -8.04
N ALA A 161 -0.64 -7.47 -7.59
CA ALA A 161 -1.20 -7.22 -6.27
C ALA A 161 -2.54 -7.94 -6.08
N GLY A 162 -2.63 -8.81 -5.06
CA GLY A 162 -3.80 -9.65 -4.79
C GLY A 162 -3.91 -10.91 -5.66
N LEU A 163 -2.94 -11.23 -6.52
CA LEU A 163 -2.86 -12.52 -7.22
C LEU A 163 -1.99 -13.51 -6.42
N ASP A 164 -2.39 -14.77 -6.43
CA ASP A 164 -1.51 -15.85 -6.00
C ASP A 164 -0.41 -16.15 -7.04
N PHE A 165 0.55 -17.00 -6.68
CA PHE A 165 1.64 -17.38 -7.57
C PHE A 165 1.16 -17.95 -8.92
N GLY A 166 0.06 -18.72 -8.92
CA GLY A 166 -0.54 -19.28 -10.14
C GLY A 166 -1.15 -18.21 -11.03
N GLY A 167 -1.85 -17.23 -10.44
CA GLY A 167 -2.42 -16.08 -11.11
C GLY A 167 -1.36 -15.16 -11.73
N ALA A 168 -0.29 -14.87 -10.98
CA ALA A 168 0.84 -14.07 -11.47
C ALA A 168 1.50 -14.74 -12.69
N LYS A 169 1.75 -16.04 -12.63
CA LYS A 169 2.33 -16.79 -13.76
C LYS A 169 1.45 -16.79 -15.00
N LYS A 170 0.12 -16.90 -14.83
CA LYS A 170 -0.83 -16.76 -15.95
C LYS A 170 -0.77 -15.36 -16.57
N LEU A 171 -0.74 -14.31 -15.72
CA LEU A 171 -0.59 -12.94 -16.19
C LEU A 171 0.68 -12.78 -17.04
N PHE A 172 1.82 -13.32 -16.60
CA PHE A 172 3.08 -13.25 -17.36
C PHE A 172 2.96 -13.95 -18.71
N GLY A 173 2.27 -15.08 -18.78
CA GLY A 173 1.95 -15.75 -20.05
C GLY A 173 1.14 -14.84 -20.99
N HIS A 174 0.07 -14.22 -20.50
CA HIS A 174 -0.74 -13.28 -21.29
C HIS A 174 0.03 -12.04 -21.75
N ILE A 175 0.97 -11.53 -20.91
CA ILE A 175 1.87 -10.44 -21.31
C ILE A 175 2.76 -10.87 -22.45
N GLN A 176 3.37 -12.05 -22.39
CA GLN A 176 4.22 -12.59 -23.47
C GLN A 176 3.43 -12.80 -24.76
N ASP A 177 2.21 -13.32 -24.70
CA ASP A 177 1.33 -13.49 -25.86
C ASP A 177 0.94 -12.13 -26.47
N ALA A 178 0.66 -11.13 -25.65
CA ALA A 178 0.38 -9.77 -26.13
C ALA A 178 1.60 -9.15 -26.83
N ARG A 179 2.81 -9.31 -26.26
CA ARG A 179 4.07 -8.87 -26.86
C ARG A 179 4.33 -9.56 -28.22
N ALA A 180 4.08 -10.86 -28.31
CA ALA A 180 4.22 -11.62 -29.57
C ALA A 180 3.28 -11.11 -30.67
N ARG A 181 2.15 -10.50 -30.32
CA ARG A 181 1.24 -9.81 -31.25
C ARG A 181 1.64 -8.36 -31.53
N GLY A 182 2.75 -7.88 -30.98
CA GLY A 182 3.26 -6.52 -31.19
C GLY A 182 2.78 -5.47 -30.17
N VAL A 183 2.04 -5.87 -29.13
CA VAL A 183 1.59 -4.93 -28.07
C VAL A 183 2.79 -4.49 -27.24
N ALA A 184 2.95 -3.17 -27.06
CA ALA A 184 3.96 -2.58 -26.20
C ALA A 184 3.49 -2.57 -24.75
N ILE A 185 4.36 -2.94 -23.81
CA ILE A 185 4.02 -3.05 -22.39
C ILE A 185 4.76 -1.99 -21.57
N VAL A 186 4.03 -1.25 -20.74
CA VAL A 186 4.57 -0.47 -19.62
C VAL A 186 4.20 -1.18 -18.33
N TYR A 187 5.18 -1.73 -17.63
CA TYR A 187 4.99 -2.52 -16.43
C TYR A 187 5.47 -1.74 -15.19
N VAL A 188 4.56 -1.38 -14.30
CA VAL A 188 4.89 -0.69 -13.06
C VAL A 188 4.78 -1.69 -11.92
N SER A 189 5.89 -1.94 -11.23
CA SER A 189 5.93 -2.81 -10.05
C SER A 189 7.04 -2.36 -9.10
N HIS A 190 6.88 -2.65 -7.83
CA HIS A 190 7.95 -2.57 -6.85
C HIS A 190 8.63 -3.93 -6.60
N HIS A 191 8.09 -5.01 -7.17
CA HIS A 191 8.65 -6.36 -7.13
C HIS A 191 9.69 -6.55 -8.26
N LEU A 192 10.97 -6.32 -7.93
CA LEU A 192 12.04 -6.34 -8.93
C LEU A 192 12.16 -7.71 -9.62
N GLN A 193 11.89 -8.81 -8.93
CA GLN A 193 11.92 -10.16 -9.53
C GLN A 193 10.96 -10.29 -10.71
N GLU A 194 9.74 -9.75 -10.60
CA GLU A 194 8.77 -9.73 -11.70
C GLU A 194 9.29 -8.93 -12.91
N ILE A 195 9.94 -7.81 -12.63
CA ILE A 195 10.49 -6.92 -13.65
C ILE A 195 11.55 -7.66 -14.49
N PHE A 196 12.45 -8.40 -13.85
CA PHE A 196 13.45 -9.20 -14.56
C PHE A 196 12.87 -10.41 -15.31
N GLU A 197 11.68 -10.90 -14.92
CA GLU A 197 10.99 -11.97 -15.61
C GLU A 197 10.20 -11.49 -16.84
N VAL A 198 9.60 -10.29 -16.75
CA VAL A 198 8.59 -9.82 -17.73
C VAL A 198 9.14 -8.75 -18.67
N CYS A 199 10.12 -7.95 -18.25
CA CYS A 199 10.55 -6.77 -18.97
C CYS A 199 11.92 -6.92 -19.65
N ASP A 200 12.11 -6.22 -20.77
CA ASP A 200 13.39 -6.19 -21.50
C ASP A 200 14.26 -5.01 -21.07
N ARG A 201 13.62 -3.94 -20.62
CA ARG A 201 14.24 -2.65 -20.31
C ARG A 201 13.62 -2.06 -19.03
N THR A 202 14.36 -1.20 -18.35
CA THR A 202 13.86 -0.48 -17.18
C THR A 202 14.13 1.02 -17.30
N THR A 203 13.11 1.81 -16.98
CA THR A 203 13.18 3.26 -16.82
C THR A 203 12.98 3.58 -15.34
N VAL A 204 14.00 4.16 -14.69
CA VAL A 204 13.96 4.53 -13.27
C VAL A 204 13.60 6.00 -13.14
N LEU A 205 12.47 6.26 -12.45
CA LEU A 205 12.10 7.62 -12.04
C LEU A 205 12.59 7.90 -10.61
N ARG A 206 13.18 9.08 -10.42
CA ARG A 206 13.54 9.64 -9.13
C ARG A 206 13.29 11.14 -9.12
N ASP A 207 12.52 11.63 -8.12
CA ASP A 207 12.18 13.05 -7.96
C ASP A 207 11.58 13.68 -9.22
N GLY A 208 10.72 12.94 -9.91
CA GLY A 208 10.04 13.36 -11.13
C GLY A 208 10.92 13.37 -12.39
N ARG A 209 12.11 12.77 -12.37
CA ARG A 209 13.04 12.70 -13.51
C ARG A 209 13.44 11.28 -13.82
N VAL A 210 13.72 11.00 -15.09
CA VAL A 210 14.37 9.77 -15.49
C VAL A 210 15.86 9.87 -15.13
N VAL A 211 16.31 8.96 -14.24
CA VAL A 211 17.73 8.91 -13.82
C VAL A 211 18.46 7.72 -14.42
N PHE A 212 17.72 6.75 -14.95
CA PHE A 212 18.27 5.54 -15.55
C PHE A 212 17.26 4.99 -16.56
N ASP A 213 17.72 4.58 -17.72
CA ASP A 213 16.88 4.02 -18.79
C ASP A 213 17.71 3.09 -19.67
N GLU A 214 17.76 1.80 -19.29
CA GLU A 214 18.63 0.81 -19.93
C GLU A 214 17.95 -0.57 -20.08
N SER A 215 18.59 -1.42 -20.91
CA SER A 215 18.19 -2.84 -21.04
C SER A 215 18.51 -3.57 -19.74
N LEU A 216 17.58 -4.46 -19.31
CA LEU A 216 17.78 -5.34 -18.17
C LEU A 216 18.80 -6.46 -18.42
N SER A 217 19.14 -6.69 -19.69
CA SER A 217 20.15 -7.69 -20.07
C SER A 217 21.53 -7.31 -19.53
N GLY A 218 22.04 -8.10 -18.60
CA GLY A 218 23.33 -7.88 -17.94
C GLY A 218 23.28 -7.02 -16.68
N LEU A 219 22.12 -6.49 -16.29
CA LEU A 219 21.93 -5.82 -15.01
C LEU A 219 21.57 -6.83 -13.90
N SER A 220 22.00 -6.53 -12.69
CA SER A 220 21.54 -7.21 -11.47
C SER A 220 20.40 -6.43 -10.80
N VAL A 221 19.67 -7.10 -9.90
CA VAL A 221 18.67 -6.44 -9.07
C VAL A 221 19.29 -5.29 -8.27
N SER A 222 20.53 -5.44 -7.79
CA SER A 222 21.26 -4.40 -7.05
C SER A 222 21.46 -3.15 -7.88
N ASP A 223 21.80 -3.27 -9.18
CA ASP A 223 22.05 -2.11 -10.05
C ASP A 223 20.78 -1.26 -10.20
N VAL A 224 19.61 -1.90 -10.32
CA VAL A 224 18.32 -1.20 -10.39
C VAL A 224 17.97 -0.55 -9.04
N VAL A 225 18.22 -1.24 -7.92
CA VAL A 225 18.05 -0.67 -6.57
C VAL A 225 18.93 0.55 -6.37
N ASP A 226 20.21 0.47 -6.76
CA ASP A 226 21.15 1.57 -6.64
C ASP A 226 20.72 2.79 -7.48
N ALA A 227 20.19 2.56 -8.68
CA ALA A 227 19.60 3.62 -9.50
C ALA A 227 18.36 4.25 -8.84
N MET A 228 17.50 3.44 -8.21
CA MET A 228 16.30 3.92 -7.49
C MET A 228 16.64 4.71 -6.23
N VAL A 229 17.68 4.29 -5.50
CA VAL A 229 18.07 4.90 -4.21
C VAL A 229 19.00 6.11 -4.44
N GLY A 230 19.86 6.06 -5.45
CA GLY A 230 20.94 7.02 -5.69
C GLY A 230 22.20 6.66 -4.88
N SER A 231 23.33 7.27 -5.21
CA SER A 231 24.59 7.11 -4.47
C SER A 231 24.35 7.46 -2.99
N ALA A 232 24.67 6.53 -2.10
CA ALA A 232 24.44 6.55 -0.68
C ALA A 232 25.00 7.81 0.03
N GLN A 233 24.23 8.89 0.02
CA GLN A 233 24.42 10.00 0.98
C GLN A 233 23.14 10.30 1.79
N ASP A 234 21.99 9.68 1.44
CA ASP A 234 20.75 9.76 2.21
C ASP A 234 20.31 8.39 2.75
N GLY A 235 21.24 7.50 3.01
CA GLY A 235 20.97 6.38 3.88
C GLY A 235 20.51 6.97 5.22
N ALA A 236 19.23 6.86 5.55
CA ALA A 236 18.81 7.01 6.93
C ALA A 236 19.79 6.16 7.74
N SER A 237 20.66 6.83 8.48
CA SER A 237 21.52 6.15 9.44
C SER A 237 20.53 5.44 10.36
N VAL A 238 20.45 4.11 10.24
CA VAL A 238 19.74 3.29 11.21
C VAL A 238 20.31 3.73 12.55
N ARG A 239 19.55 4.51 13.31
CA ARG A 239 19.97 4.92 14.65
C ARG A 239 20.27 3.62 15.40
N PRO A 240 21.42 3.51 16.08
CA PRO A 240 21.71 2.31 16.83
C PRO A 240 20.54 2.02 17.76
N LEU A 241 19.98 0.81 17.67
CA LEU A 241 18.88 0.39 18.51
C LEU A 241 19.28 0.60 19.98
N THR A 242 18.46 1.29 20.72
CA THR A 242 18.69 1.48 22.15
C THR A 242 18.63 0.15 22.86
N GLN A 243 19.54 -0.12 23.80
CA GLN A 243 19.48 -1.35 24.58
C GLN A 243 18.17 -1.40 25.37
N ILE A 244 17.47 -2.53 25.23
CA ILE A 244 16.25 -2.82 25.99
C ILE A 244 16.65 -3.14 27.42
N ASP A 245 16.01 -2.48 28.37
CA ASP A 245 16.13 -2.79 29.78
C ASP A 245 15.31 -4.06 30.11
N THR A 246 15.98 -5.19 30.17
CA THR A 246 15.34 -6.49 30.43
C THR A 246 14.79 -6.64 31.84
N ASP A 247 15.20 -5.78 32.79
CA ASP A 247 14.77 -5.82 34.19
C ASP A 247 13.41 -5.12 34.39
N ARG A 248 12.97 -4.33 33.40
CA ARG A 248 11.65 -3.70 33.44
C ARG A 248 10.56 -4.70 33.05
N ALA A 249 9.44 -4.63 33.79
CA ALA A 249 8.23 -5.36 33.43
C ALA A 249 7.69 -4.93 32.05
N PRO A 250 7.12 -5.85 31.24
CA PRO A 250 6.52 -5.51 29.96
C PRO A 250 5.31 -4.56 30.14
N LEU A 251 5.19 -3.59 29.24
CA LEU A 251 4.00 -2.73 29.11
C LEU A 251 2.84 -3.49 28.50
N LEU A 252 3.13 -4.34 27.52
CA LEU A 252 2.16 -5.21 26.87
C LEU A 252 2.54 -6.66 27.13
N THR A 253 1.57 -7.46 27.54
CA THR A 253 1.70 -8.91 27.66
C THR A 253 0.53 -9.56 26.95
N VAL A 254 0.85 -10.47 26.04
CA VAL A 254 -0.09 -11.31 25.31
C VAL A 254 0.12 -12.74 25.77
N GLU A 255 -0.91 -13.38 26.31
CA GLU A 255 -0.85 -14.71 26.91
C GLU A 255 -1.78 -15.65 26.17
N SER A 256 -1.23 -16.57 25.38
CA SER A 256 -1.92 -17.70 24.71
C SER A 256 -3.20 -17.27 23.97
N ILE A 257 -3.16 -16.14 23.24
CA ILE A 257 -4.35 -15.71 22.49
C ILE A 257 -4.59 -16.63 21.31
N SER A 258 -5.86 -16.96 21.11
CA SER A 258 -6.36 -17.61 19.89
C SER A 258 -7.53 -16.84 19.33
N ILE A 259 -7.66 -16.79 17.99
CA ILE A 259 -8.71 -16.04 17.29
C ILE A 259 -9.30 -16.95 16.22
N ALA A 260 -10.48 -17.50 16.52
CA ALA A 260 -11.17 -18.47 15.67
C ALA A 260 -10.19 -19.57 15.17
N ASP A 261 -10.16 -19.81 13.85
CA ASP A 261 -9.27 -20.71 13.14
C ASP A 261 -8.02 -20.02 12.55
N ARG A 262 -7.88 -18.69 12.76
CA ARG A 262 -6.85 -17.85 12.16
C ARG A 262 -5.59 -17.70 13.02
N VAL A 263 -5.72 -17.71 14.35
CA VAL A 263 -4.61 -17.54 15.28
C VAL A 263 -4.70 -18.58 16.39
N THR A 264 -3.60 -19.23 16.70
CA THR A 264 -3.53 -20.30 17.70
C THR A 264 -2.38 -20.11 18.66
N ASP A 265 -2.65 -19.93 19.95
CA ASP A 265 -1.69 -19.94 21.08
C ASP A 265 -0.51 -18.99 20.89
N VAL A 266 -0.79 -17.71 20.59
CA VAL A 266 0.22 -16.67 20.40
C VAL A 266 0.50 -15.97 21.72
N SER A 267 1.81 -15.92 22.10
CA SER A 267 2.27 -15.28 23.34
C SER A 267 3.53 -14.45 23.09
N PHE A 268 3.52 -13.21 23.56
CA PHE A 268 4.69 -12.31 23.53
C PHE A 268 4.52 -11.15 24.51
N GLY A 269 5.59 -10.39 24.71
CA GLY A 269 5.57 -9.17 25.50
C GLY A 269 6.34 -8.05 24.84
N VAL A 270 6.02 -6.80 25.18
CA VAL A 270 6.71 -5.59 24.72
C VAL A 270 7.05 -4.72 25.92
N ARG A 271 8.31 -4.33 26.06
CA ARG A 271 8.83 -3.51 27.16
C ARG A 271 8.86 -2.02 26.82
N PRO A 272 9.00 -1.15 27.80
CA PRO A 272 9.23 0.27 27.55
C PRO A 272 10.46 0.50 26.66
N GLY A 273 10.29 1.25 25.57
CA GLY A 273 11.33 1.51 24.57
C GLY A 273 11.67 0.35 23.67
N GLU A 274 10.93 -0.77 23.73
CA GLU A 274 11.05 -1.88 22.79
C GLU A 274 10.18 -1.62 21.56
N CYS A 275 10.73 -1.92 20.40
CA CYS A 275 9.98 -2.03 19.14
C CYS A 275 9.97 -3.49 18.70
N LEU A 276 8.77 -4.07 18.62
CA LEU A 276 8.52 -5.42 18.17
C LEU A 276 7.86 -5.39 16.79
N GLY A 277 8.46 -6.06 15.80
CA GLY A 277 7.84 -6.32 14.51
C GLY A 277 6.98 -7.57 14.55
N ILE A 278 5.89 -7.61 13.82
CA ILE A 278 5.09 -8.80 13.56
C ILE A 278 4.80 -8.84 12.05
N THR A 279 5.10 -9.96 11.39
CA THR A 279 4.91 -10.13 9.95
C THR A 279 4.54 -11.56 9.60
N GLY A 280 4.18 -11.80 8.35
CA GLY A 280 3.88 -13.11 7.79
C GLY A 280 3.18 -12.97 6.44
N LEU A 281 2.90 -14.08 5.79
CA LEU A 281 2.10 -14.08 4.58
C LEU A 281 0.65 -13.64 4.88
N GLU A 282 -0.05 -13.16 3.87
CA GLU A 282 -1.48 -12.86 3.98
C GLU A 282 -2.25 -14.08 4.52
N GLY A 283 -3.12 -13.88 5.50
CA GLY A 283 -3.82 -14.96 6.20
C GLY A 283 -2.98 -15.73 7.23
N SER A 284 -1.74 -15.31 7.53
CA SER A 284 -0.91 -15.96 8.58
C SER A 284 -1.32 -15.61 10.02
N GLY A 285 -2.27 -14.66 10.21
CA GLY A 285 -2.79 -14.27 11.51
C GLY A 285 -2.12 -13.04 12.14
N HIS A 286 -1.13 -12.42 11.49
CA HIS A 286 -0.39 -11.26 12.01
C HIS A 286 -1.26 -9.99 12.13
N VAL A 287 -2.18 -9.77 11.17
CA VAL A 287 -3.14 -8.65 11.20
C VAL A 287 -4.14 -8.85 12.33
N GLU A 288 -4.72 -10.05 12.45
CA GLU A 288 -5.69 -10.39 13.48
C GLU A 288 -5.12 -10.25 14.89
N VAL A 289 -3.84 -10.57 15.09
CA VAL A 289 -3.14 -10.30 16.37
C VAL A 289 -3.14 -8.80 16.66
N ALA A 290 -2.76 -7.94 15.69
CA ALA A 290 -2.77 -6.49 15.89
C ALA A 290 -4.18 -5.95 16.19
N GLU A 291 -5.20 -6.41 15.46
CA GLU A 291 -6.60 -6.05 15.68
C GLU A 291 -7.09 -6.44 17.06
N ALA A 292 -6.68 -7.61 17.57
CA ALA A 292 -7.00 -8.04 18.92
C ALA A 292 -6.37 -7.14 20.00
N LEU A 293 -5.13 -6.68 19.80
CA LEU A 293 -4.50 -5.69 20.70
C LEU A 293 -5.31 -4.38 20.73
N CYS A 294 -5.79 -3.95 19.59
CA CYS A 294 -6.54 -2.69 19.45
C CYS A 294 -8.01 -2.80 19.90
N GLY A 295 -8.50 -4.02 20.15
CA GLY A 295 -9.91 -4.29 20.47
C GLY A 295 -10.84 -4.28 19.26
N LEU A 296 -10.31 -4.37 18.06
CA LEU A 296 -11.08 -4.51 16.81
C LEU A 296 -11.54 -5.95 16.62
N GLU A 297 -10.72 -6.93 17.02
CA GLU A 297 -11.03 -8.35 16.98
C GLU A 297 -11.11 -8.92 18.40
N ARG A 298 -11.95 -9.94 18.60
CA ARG A 298 -12.12 -10.57 19.92
C ARG A 298 -11.44 -11.94 19.95
N PRO A 299 -10.39 -12.13 20.78
CA PRO A 299 -9.81 -13.45 21.03
C PRO A 299 -10.85 -14.44 21.54
N THR A 300 -10.80 -15.68 21.05
CA THR A 300 -11.63 -16.79 21.53
C THR A 300 -11.08 -17.37 22.82
N SER A 301 -9.78 -17.26 23.06
CA SER A 301 -9.10 -17.66 24.29
C SER A 301 -7.85 -16.82 24.53
N GLY A 302 -7.27 -16.93 25.74
CA GLY A 302 -6.12 -16.16 26.15
C GLY A 302 -6.49 -14.77 26.64
N GLN A 303 -5.47 -13.96 26.91
CA GLN A 303 -5.68 -12.57 27.37
C GLN A 303 -4.59 -11.62 26.90
N VAL A 304 -4.97 -10.35 26.77
CA VAL A 304 -4.06 -9.23 26.52
C VAL A 304 -4.06 -8.35 27.78
N ARG A 305 -2.87 -7.95 28.23
CA ARG A 305 -2.70 -7.05 29.37
C ARG A 305 -1.85 -5.86 29.00
N VAL A 306 -2.26 -4.67 29.45
CA VAL A 306 -1.45 -3.44 29.37
C VAL A 306 -1.08 -3.04 30.79
N ALA A 307 0.19 -2.91 31.07
CA ALA A 307 0.73 -2.90 32.42
C ALA A 307 0.17 -4.13 33.19
N ASP A 308 -0.46 -3.93 34.32
CA ASP A 308 -1.04 -5.04 35.11
C ASP A 308 -2.56 -5.24 34.89
N LYS A 309 -3.14 -4.55 33.88
CA LYS A 309 -4.60 -4.57 33.65
C LYS A 309 -4.94 -5.45 32.46
N ALA A 310 -5.77 -6.47 32.68
CA ALA A 310 -6.33 -7.26 31.59
C ALA A 310 -7.28 -6.39 30.75
N LEU A 311 -7.12 -6.45 29.42
CA LEU A 311 -8.03 -5.79 28.50
C LEU A 311 -9.34 -6.63 28.36
N LYS A 312 -10.44 -5.92 28.37
CA LYS A 312 -11.70 -6.53 27.94
C LYS A 312 -11.73 -6.58 26.42
N ALA A 313 -11.66 -7.76 25.88
CA ALA A 313 -11.55 -8.00 24.45
C ALA A 313 -12.75 -7.45 23.64
N GLY A 314 -12.49 -6.97 22.42
CA GLY A 314 -13.50 -6.55 21.46
C GLY A 314 -14.12 -5.17 21.76
N ASP A 315 -13.36 -4.25 22.36
CA ASP A 315 -13.78 -2.87 22.60
C ASP A 315 -12.61 -1.90 22.46
N VAL A 316 -12.59 -1.19 21.34
CA VAL A 316 -11.56 -0.18 21.01
C VAL A 316 -11.44 0.92 22.07
N SER A 317 -12.58 1.37 22.63
CA SER A 317 -12.60 2.43 23.65
C SER A 317 -11.90 1.97 24.93
N ILE A 318 -12.01 0.68 25.27
CA ILE A 318 -11.34 0.10 26.42
C ILE A 318 -9.83 0.02 26.16
N SER A 319 -9.41 -0.43 24.97
CA SER A 319 -8.00 -0.49 24.60
C SER A 319 -7.33 0.89 24.63
N ILE A 320 -7.97 1.93 24.09
CA ILE A 320 -7.47 3.31 24.15
C ILE A 320 -7.35 3.79 25.62
N LYS A 321 -8.35 3.56 26.46
CA LYS A 321 -8.33 3.95 27.88
C LYS A 321 -7.31 3.17 28.71
N ALA A 322 -6.95 1.98 28.26
CA ALA A 322 -5.91 1.17 28.89
C ALA A 322 -4.49 1.58 28.49
N GLY A 323 -4.34 2.53 27.55
CA GLY A 323 -3.05 3.04 27.10
C GLY A 323 -2.56 2.48 25.77
N ILE A 324 -3.46 1.94 24.91
CA ILE A 324 -3.11 1.54 23.55
C ILE A 324 -3.49 2.66 22.58
N GLY A 325 -2.50 3.16 21.83
CA GLY A 325 -2.71 3.94 20.62
C GLY A 325 -2.53 3.05 19.40
N PHE A 326 -3.29 3.30 18.32
CA PHE A 326 -3.10 2.48 17.13
C PHE A 326 -3.33 3.23 15.83
N VAL A 327 -2.62 2.77 14.80
CA VAL A 327 -2.80 3.15 13.41
C VAL A 327 -3.32 1.93 12.67
N PRO A 328 -4.52 2.00 12.05
CA PRO A 328 -5.11 0.88 11.32
C PRO A 328 -4.39 0.63 10.00
N GLU A 329 -4.59 -0.55 9.43
CA GLU A 329 -3.99 -0.97 8.17
C GLU A 329 -4.38 -0.05 7.01
N ASP A 330 -5.68 0.22 6.84
CA ASP A 330 -6.17 1.18 5.85
C ASP A 330 -6.61 2.48 6.53
N ARG A 331 -5.86 3.56 6.25
CA ARG A 331 -6.17 4.89 6.77
C ARG A 331 -7.51 5.43 6.30
N HIS A 332 -8.00 5.03 5.11
CA HIS A 332 -9.25 5.52 4.54
C HIS A 332 -10.48 4.84 5.16
N VAL A 333 -10.33 3.61 5.63
CA VAL A 333 -11.42 2.84 6.27
C VAL A 333 -11.48 3.11 7.78
N GLY A 334 -10.34 3.04 8.47
CA GLY A 334 -10.29 3.14 9.94
C GLY A 334 -9.47 4.30 10.48
N GLY A 335 -8.64 4.96 9.65
CA GLY A 335 -7.64 5.92 10.09
C GLY A 335 -8.19 7.31 10.34
N TYR A 336 -9.11 7.81 9.54
CA TYR A 336 -9.69 9.13 9.70
C TYR A 336 -11.16 9.19 9.27
N VAL A 337 -11.85 10.25 9.67
CA VAL A 337 -13.23 10.55 9.26
C VAL A 337 -13.16 11.62 8.18
N PRO A 338 -13.54 11.35 6.92
CA PRO A 338 -13.38 12.26 5.77
C PRO A 338 -14.04 13.63 5.99
N ALA A 339 -15.23 13.66 6.57
CA ALA A 339 -16.01 14.88 6.80
C ALA A 339 -15.47 15.78 7.92
N LEU A 340 -14.46 15.34 8.68
CA LEU A 340 -13.91 16.10 9.80
C LEU A 340 -12.62 16.83 9.39
N SER A 341 -12.34 17.93 10.09
CA SER A 341 -11.10 18.69 9.96
C SER A 341 -9.88 17.91 10.49
N VAL A 342 -8.68 18.37 10.16
CA VAL A 342 -7.43 17.78 10.66
C VAL A 342 -7.35 17.80 12.18
N ALA A 343 -7.81 18.90 12.82
CA ALA A 343 -7.80 19.00 14.29
C ALA A 343 -8.82 18.06 14.94
N GLU A 344 -9.99 17.89 14.35
CA GLU A 344 -11.00 16.94 14.82
C GLU A 344 -10.51 15.51 14.71
N ASN A 345 -9.93 15.13 13.57
CA ASN A 345 -9.36 13.82 13.38
C ASN A 345 -8.22 13.51 14.36
N ALA A 346 -7.25 14.42 14.49
CA ALA A 346 -6.11 14.24 15.38
C ALA A 346 -6.50 14.11 16.86
N THR A 347 -7.61 14.73 17.29
CA THR A 347 -8.01 14.76 18.71
C THR A 347 -9.20 13.85 19.04
N LEU A 348 -9.69 13.10 18.06
CA LEU A 348 -10.89 12.24 18.21
C LEU A 348 -10.82 11.26 19.41
N PRO A 349 -9.70 10.54 19.68
CA PRO A 349 -9.61 9.63 20.82
C PRO A 349 -9.73 10.30 22.19
N VAL A 350 -9.46 11.59 22.28
CA VAL A 350 -9.41 12.33 23.53
C VAL A 350 -10.51 13.38 23.68
N VAL A 351 -11.54 13.28 22.86
CA VAL A 351 -12.71 14.19 22.90
C VAL A 351 -13.24 14.37 24.33
N TYR A 352 -13.28 13.30 25.13
CA TYR A 352 -13.72 13.34 26.52
C TYR A 352 -12.82 14.15 27.45
N ARG A 353 -11.51 14.31 27.13
CA ARG A 353 -10.56 15.13 27.89
C ARG A 353 -10.67 16.62 27.55
N ILE A 354 -11.01 16.95 26.32
CA ILE A 354 -11.13 18.33 25.83
C ILE A 354 -12.55 18.90 25.96
N ALA A 355 -13.53 18.05 26.27
CA ALA A 355 -14.90 18.47 26.57
C ALA A 355 -15.00 19.07 27.99
N ASN A 356 -15.78 20.14 28.10
CA ASN A 356 -16.10 20.74 29.42
C ASN A 356 -17.11 19.90 30.22
N ARG A 357 -17.47 20.33 31.44
CA ARG A 357 -18.47 19.64 32.28
C ARG A 357 -19.85 19.49 31.61
N ALA A 358 -20.20 20.36 30.67
CA ALA A 358 -21.45 20.29 29.88
C ALA A 358 -21.28 19.41 28.63
N ARG A 359 -20.18 18.66 28.47
CA ARG A 359 -19.82 17.83 27.33
C ARG A 359 -19.65 18.62 26.01
N LEU A 360 -19.44 19.92 26.09
CA LEU A 360 -19.15 20.76 24.93
C LEU A 360 -17.64 20.80 24.68
N ILE A 361 -17.24 20.61 23.44
CA ILE A 361 -15.83 20.64 23.02
C ILE A 361 -15.40 22.10 22.81
N SER A 362 -14.33 22.51 23.48
CA SER A 362 -13.73 23.82 23.28
C SER A 362 -12.82 23.78 22.04
N SER A 363 -13.18 24.52 20.99
CA SER A 363 -12.33 24.65 19.79
C SER A 363 -10.95 25.21 20.14
N LYS A 364 -10.84 26.10 21.13
CA LYS A 364 -9.55 26.64 21.58
C LYS A 364 -8.64 25.55 22.16
N VAL A 365 -9.19 24.68 23.02
CA VAL A 365 -8.43 23.56 23.63
C VAL A 365 -8.08 22.53 22.57
N ARG A 366 -9.03 22.13 21.71
CA ARG A 366 -8.80 21.23 20.59
C ARG A 366 -7.67 21.71 19.68
N ASN A 367 -7.75 22.97 19.25
CA ASN A 367 -6.79 23.54 18.30
C ASN A 367 -5.40 23.72 18.95
N SER A 368 -5.31 23.95 20.27
CA SER A 368 -4.04 24.00 20.99
C SER A 368 -3.38 22.62 21.04
N LEU A 369 -4.14 21.54 21.33
CA LEU A 369 -3.65 20.18 21.32
C LEU A 369 -3.21 19.77 19.92
N TYR A 370 -4.03 20.05 18.90
CA TYR A 370 -3.68 19.78 17.52
C TYR A 370 -2.37 20.46 17.10
N ARG A 371 -2.15 21.73 17.46
CA ARG A 371 -0.92 22.44 17.09
C ARG A 371 0.32 21.74 17.66
N ALA A 372 0.27 21.32 18.92
CA ALA A 372 1.38 20.58 19.53
C ALA A 372 1.69 19.28 18.75
N LEU A 373 0.65 18.51 18.41
CA LEU A 373 0.80 17.31 17.60
C LEU A 373 1.25 17.62 16.15
N ALA A 374 0.77 18.71 15.56
CA ALA A 374 1.14 19.11 14.21
C ALA A 374 2.61 19.53 14.10
N ASP A 375 3.13 20.23 15.14
CA ASP A 375 4.53 20.60 15.23
C ASP A 375 5.42 19.37 15.42
N GLU A 376 5.04 18.44 16.31
CA GLU A 376 5.77 17.20 16.58
C GLU A 376 5.88 16.31 15.32
N TRP A 377 4.77 16.17 14.57
CA TRP A 377 4.71 15.32 13.38
C TRP A 377 5.00 16.07 12.07
N ALA A 378 5.36 17.35 12.15
CA ALA A 378 5.57 18.20 10.99
C ALA A 378 4.41 18.08 9.95
N ILE A 379 3.16 18.17 10.44
CA ILE A 379 1.96 18.10 9.61
C ILE A 379 1.82 19.40 8.82
N LYS A 380 1.80 19.31 7.50
CA LYS A 380 1.61 20.48 6.62
C LYS A 380 0.13 20.64 6.30
N ALA A 381 -0.50 21.61 7.00
CA ALA A 381 -1.87 22.02 6.77
C ALA A 381 -1.96 23.57 6.85
N TRP A 382 -2.92 24.19 6.15
CA TRP A 382 -3.09 25.64 6.25
C TRP A 382 -3.75 26.07 7.56
N GLY A 383 -4.32 25.15 8.31
CA GLY A 383 -4.90 25.43 9.63
C GLY A 383 -5.64 24.23 10.22
N PRO A 384 -6.05 24.33 11.50
CA PRO A 384 -6.72 23.24 12.23
C PRO A 384 -8.07 22.84 11.64
N GLU A 385 -8.74 23.74 10.93
CA GLU A 385 -10.08 23.52 10.35
C GLU A 385 -10.02 23.00 8.90
N GLN A 386 -8.82 22.75 8.36
CA GLN A 386 -8.66 22.19 7.02
C GLN A 386 -9.33 20.81 6.95
N PRO A 387 -10.15 20.51 5.92
CA PRO A 387 -10.64 19.17 5.68
C PRO A 387 -9.48 18.19 5.45
N ILE A 388 -9.53 17.01 6.09
CA ILE A 388 -8.44 16.04 6.00
C ILE A 388 -8.24 15.51 4.57
N GLU A 389 -9.30 15.46 3.78
CA GLU A 389 -9.26 15.00 2.39
C GLU A 389 -8.44 15.90 1.47
N GLU A 390 -8.25 17.16 1.82
CA GLU A 390 -7.42 18.10 1.06
C GLU A 390 -5.92 17.92 1.29
N LEU A 391 -5.53 17.10 2.29
CA LEU A 391 -4.13 16.82 2.56
C LEU A 391 -3.56 15.80 1.59
N SER A 392 -2.25 15.91 1.32
CA SER A 392 -1.52 14.82 0.66
C SER A 392 -1.54 13.53 1.51
N GLY A 393 -1.42 12.36 0.87
CA GLY A 393 -1.44 11.07 1.56
C GLY A 393 -0.44 10.96 2.71
N GLY A 394 0.77 11.52 2.56
CA GLY A 394 1.76 11.58 3.63
C GLY A 394 1.33 12.44 4.82
N ASN A 395 0.67 13.59 4.59
CA ASN A 395 0.14 14.40 5.68
C ASN A 395 -1.10 13.78 6.32
N GLN A 396 -1.97 13.11 5.55
CA GLN A 396 -3.07 12.31 6.11
C GLN A 396 -2.56 11.23 7.05
N GLN A 397 -1.50 10.49 6.66
CA GLN A 397 -0.88 9.47 7.50
C GLN A 397 -0.29 10.06 8.79
N LYS A 398 0.35 11.23 8.71
CA LYS A 398 0.84 11.95 9.90
C LYS A 398 -0.29 12.36 10.84
N VAL A 399 -1.46 12.77 10.33
CA VAL A 399 -2.64 13.06 11.17
C VAL A 399 -3.14 11.79 11.87
N VAL A 400 -3.16 10.64 11.18
CA VAL A 400 -3.56 9.36 11.76
C VAL A 400 -2.59 8.92 12.87
N LEU A 401 -1.28 9.11 12.67
CA LEU A 401 -0.26 8.87 13.69
C LEU A 401 -0.41 9.82 14.89
N ALA A 402 -0.61 11.12 14.64
CA ALA A 402 -0.87 12.11 15.69
C ALA A 402 -2.14 11.78 16.48
N ARG A 403 -3.20 11.28 15.81
CA ARG A 403 -4.41 10.76 16.43
C ARG A 403 -4.09 9.60 17.39
N ALA A 404 -3.28 8.64 16.97
CA ALA A 404 -2.90 7.49 17.81
C ALA A 404 -2.16 7.91 19.07
N LEU A 405 -1.31 8.96 18.97
CA LEU A 405 -0.52 9.51 20.08
C LEU A 405 -1.26 10.54 20.93
N SER A 406 -2.38 11.08 20.47
CA SER A 406 -3.14 12.11 21.21
C SER A 406 -3.56 11.69 22.62
N SER A 407 -3.70 10.38 22.85
CA SER A 407 -4.05 9.78 24.14
C SER A 407 -2.86 9.59 25.09
N ASP A 408 -1.62 9.90 24.67
CA ASP A 408 -0.37 9.60 25.39
C ASP A 408 -0.28 8.11 25.77
N PRO A 409 -0.22 7.21 24.76
CA PRO A 409 -0.31 5.76 25.00
C PRO A 409 0.96 5.16 25.58
N ASP A 410 0.80 4.13 26.42
CA ASP A 410 1.90 3.28 26.89
C ASP A 410 2.40 2.34 25.77
N VAL A 411 1.49 1.91 24.90
CA VAL A 411 1.79 1.01 23.78
C VAL A 411 1.21 1.59 22.49
N LEU A 412 2.04 1.66 21.45
CA LEU A 412 1.64 2.11 20.11
C LEU A 412 1.67 0.93 19.14
N VAL A 413 0.52 0.61 18.54
CA VAL A 413 0.37 -0.43 17.52
C VAL A 413 0.26 0.24 16.15
N LEU A 414 1.17 -0.07 15.25
CA LEU A 414 1.26 0.52 13.93
C LEU A 414 1.05 -0.58 12.87
N MET A 415 -0.09 -0.57 12.19
CA MET A 415 -0.37 -1.48 11.09
C MET A 415 -0.05 -0.79 9.77
N ASN A 416 0.89 -1.32 8.99
CA ASN A 416 1.37 -0.78 7.72
C ASN A 416 1.62 0.76 7.77
N PRO A 417 2.42 1.28 8.74
CA PRO A 417 2.49 2.71 9.08
C PRO A 417 2.96 3.58 7.91
N THR A 418 3.64 3.01 6.95
CA THR A 418 4.19 3.74 5.81
C THR A 418 3.51 3.39 4.47
N ALA A 419 2.36 2.70 4.51
CA ALA A 419 1.62 2.34 3.30
C ALA A 419 1.11 3.57 2.55
N GLY A 420 1.40 3.62 1.24
CA GLY A 420 0.91 4.67 0.35
C GLY A 420 1.38 6.08 0.68
N VAL A 421 2.57 6.23 1.29
CA VAL A 421 3.21 7.53 1.52
C VAL A 421 4.50 7.65 0.72
N ASP A 422 4.90 8.89 0.42
CA ASP A 422 6.17 9.17 -0.25
C ASP A 422 7.37 8.93 0.68
N VAL A 423 8.56 8.86 0.07
CA VAL A 423 9.80 8.56 0.78
C VAL A 423 10.13 9.55 1.89
N ALA A 424 9.89 10.84 1.65
CA ALA A 424 10.19 11.87 2.65
C ALA A 424 9.24 11.74 3.85
N ALA A 425 7.95 11.46 3.60
CA ALA A 425 6.99 11.15 4.65
C ALA A 425 7.37 9.87 5.41
N LYS A 426 7.81 8.80 4.70
CA LYS A 426 8.28 7.56 5.32
C LYS A 426 9.46 7.80 6.26
N GLN A 427 10.47 8.55 5.83
CA GLN A 427 11.61 8.91 6.67
C GLN A 427 11.20 9.77 7.89
N SER A 428 10.29 10.74 7.68
CA SER A 428 9.75 11.54 8.79
C SER A 428 9.01 10.68 9.83
N ILE A 429 8.22 9.70 9.38
CA ILE A 429 7.52 8.74 10.26
C ILE A 429 8.54 7.91 11.04
N TYR A 430 9.54 7.34 10.38
CA TYR A 430 10.59 6.56 11.04
C TYR A 430 11.40 7.39 12.05
N GLY A 431 11.70 8.65 11.72
CA GLY A 431 12.36 9.57 12.64
C GLY A 431 11.56 9.76 13.93
N THR A 432 10.27 10.09 13.81
CA THR A 432 9.40 10.32 14.97
C THR A 432 9.15 9.05 15.79
N VAL A 433 8.92 7.90 15.13
CA VAL A 433 8.78 6.61 15.83
C VAL A 433 10.09 6.24 16.54
N GLY A 434 11.25 6.48 15.89
CA GLY A 434 12.56 6.27 16.50
C GLY A 434 12.80 7.14 17.75
N ASP A 435 12.34 8.39 17.74
CA ASP A 435 12.41 9.28 18.90
C ASP A 435 11.50 8.79 20.05
N LEU A 436 10.31 8.28 19.76
CA LEU A 436 9.42 7.65 20.74
C LEU A 436 10.09 6.44 21.43
N ILE A 437 10.73 5.57 20.63
CA ILE A 437 11.46 4.40 21.13
C ILE A 437 12.64 4.85 22.00
N ALA A 438 13.41 5.84 21.55
CA ALA A 438 14.58 6.36 22.26
C ALA A 438 14.23 6.97 23.61
N ASN A 439 13.04 7.58 23.74
CA ASN A 439 12.55 8.15 25.01
C ASN A 439 12.23 7.08 26.08
N LYS A 440 12.28 5.78 25.72
CA LYS A 440 12.10 4.61 26.61
C LYS A 440 10.83 4.63 27.48
N ARG A 441 9.76 5.28 27.01
CA ARG A 441 8.47 5.34 27.73
C ARG A 441 7.43 4.45 27.08
N THR A 442 7.34 4.48 25.75
CA THR A 442 6.33 3.78 24.95
C THR A 442 6.89 2.52 24.37
N GLY A 443 6.15 1.40 24.46
CA GLY A 443 6.42 0.17 23.68
C GLY A 443 5.77 0.29 22.29
N VAL A 444 6.45 -0.14 21.25
CA VAL A 444 5.95 -0.07 19.88
C VAL A 444 5.79 -1.45 19.29
N VAL A 445 4.65 -1.71 18.64
CA VAL A 445 4.41 -2.91 17.83
C VAL A 445 4.20 -2.46 16.39
N ILE A 446 5.02 -2.92 15.47
CA ILE A 446 4.87 -2.65 14.03
C ILE A 446 4.40 -3.94 13.35
N VAL A 447 3.25 -3.88 12.70
CA VAL A 447 2.71 -4.98 11.89
C VAL A 447 2.72 -4.52 10.44
N SER A 448 3.55 -5.15 9.61
CA SER A 448 3.74 -4.69 8.23
C SER A 448 4.07 -5.84 7.28
N ALA A 449 3.74 -5.64 6.01
CA ALA A 449 4.24 -6.45 4.90
C ALA A 449 5.49 -5.82 4.23
N ASP A 450 5.88 -4.59 4.62
CA ASP A 450 7.06 -3.89 4.09
C ASP A 450 8.27 -4.14 5.01
N ASP A 451 9.26 -4.88 4.51
CA ASP A 451 10.48 -5.23 5.27
C ASP A 451 11.23 -4.00 5.80
N ALA A 452 11.14 -2.86 5.11
CA ALA A 452 11.77 -1.62 5.53
C ALA A 452 11.19 -1.05 6.85
N ASP A 453 9.94 -1.36 7.19
CA ASP A 453 9.32 -0.94 8.44
C ASP A 453 9.98 -1.60 9.66
N PHE A 454 10.64 -2.76 9.48
CA PHE A 454 11.30 -3.48 10.57
C PHE A 454 12.71 -2.98 10.90
N GLY A 455 13.24 -2.01 10.15
CA GLY A 455 14.53 -1.38 10.43
C GLY A 455 14.60 -0.68 11.81
N LEU A 456 13.45 -0.40 12.44
CA LEU A 456 13.33 0.16 13.78
C LEU A 456 13.12 -0.92 14.87
N CYS A 457 12.90 -2.19 14.49
CA CYS A 457 12.50 -3.22 15.41
C CYS A 457 13.70 -3.89 16.08
N HIS A 458 13.60 -4.13 17.38
CA HIS A 458 14.59 -4.92 18.15
C HIS A 458 14.46 -6.41 17.89
N SER A 459 13.26 -6.86 17.57
CA SER A 459 12.98 -8.23 17.11
C SER A 459 11.74 -8.27 16.23
N VAL A 460 11.63 -9.28 15.40
CA VAL A 460 10.48 -9.53 14.53
C VAL A 460 9.93 -10.92 14.80
N LEU A 461 8.64 -11.01 15.08
CA LEU A 461 7.90 -12.25 15.12
C LEU A 461 7.36 -12.55 13.73
N VAL A 462 7.75 -13.68 13.18
CA VAL A 462 7.25 -14.16 11.91
C VAL A 462 6.13 -15.16 12.17
N MET A 463 4.94 -14.86 11.68
CA MET A 463 3.78 -15.74 11.80
C MET A 463 3.60 -16.60 10.54
N PHE A 464 3.25 -17.85 10.77
CA PHE A 464 2.94 -18.80 9.72
C PHE A 464 1.81 -19.72 10.18
N GLN A 465 0.74 -19.84 9.36
CA GLN A 465 -0.43 -20.66 9.66
C GLN A 465 -1.01 -20.44 11.09
N GLY A 466 -1.18 -19.17 11.46
CA GLY A 466 -1.80 -18.77 12.72
C GLY A 466 -0.91 -18.91 13.97
N LYS A 467 0.37 -19.22 13.83
CA LYS A 467 1.31 -19.41 14.95
C LYS A 467 2.57 -18.58 14.77
N ILE A 468 3.24 -18.27 15.89
CA ILE A 468 4.61 -17.73 15.82
C ILE A 468 5.52 -18.85 15.31
N HIS A 469 6.06 -18.68 14.11
CA HIS A 469 6.99 -19.61 13.48
C HIS A 469 8.42 -19.34 13.94
N ARG A 470 8.85 -18.08 13.94
CA ARG A 470 10.21 -17.67 14.29
C ARG A 470 10.23 -16.29 14.95
N ARG A 471 11.21 -16.07 15.82
CA ARG A 471 11.56 -14.74 16.33
C ARG A 471 12.97 -14.40 15.86
N LEU A 472 13.10 -13.34 15.07
CA LEU A 472 14.38 -12.81 14.61
C LEU A 472 14.80 -11.65 15.49
N LEU A 473 16.05 -11.64 15.93
CA LEU A 473 16.62 -10.55 16.74
C LEU A 473 17.45 -9.64 15.82
N ALA A 474 17.32 -8.33 15.98
CA ALA A 474 18.13 -7.39 15.22
C ALA A 474 19.61 -7.44 15.65
N PRO A 475 20.57 -7.29 14.72
CA PRO A 475 20.35 -7.16 13.28
C PRO A 475 20.08 -8.50 12.60
N PHE A 476 19.10 -8.57 11.71
CA PHE A 476 18.81 -9.76 10.89
C PHE A 476 18.96 -9.42 9.40
N ALA A 477 19.28 -10.43 8.58
CA ALA A 477 19.39 -10.24 7.15
C ALA A 477 18.00 -10.28 6.48
N GLU A 478 17.77 -9.46 5.45
CA GLU A 478 16.52 -9.47 4.67
C GLU A 478 16.22 -10.87 4.11
N ALA A 479 17.24 -11.59 3.65
CA ALA A 479 17.08 -12.97 3.16
C ALA A 479 16.60 -13.93 4.25
N GLU A 480 17.01 -13.72 5.51
CA GLU A 480 16.57 -14.54 6.66
C GLU A 480 15.10 -14.25 6.98
N LEU A 481 14.70 -12.97 6.95
CA LEU A 481 13.31 -12.56 7.14
C LEU A 481 12.41 -13.15 6.04
N ALA A 482 12.81 -12.99 4.77
CA ALA A 482 12.06 -13.53 3.63
C ALA A 482 11.91 -15.05 3.68
N ALA A 483 12.96 -15.80 4.08
CA ALA A 483 12.90 -17.24 4.24
C ALA A 483 11.93 -17.64 5.37
N ALA A 484 11.99 -16.93 6.51
CA ALA A 484 11.11 -17.20 7.65
C ALA A 484 9.63 -16.93 7.31
N ILE A 485 9.32 -15.85 6.54
CA ILE A 485 7.96 -15.54 6.08
C ILE A 485 7.41 -16.67 5.20
N GLN A 486 8.25 -17.35 4.42
CA GLN A 486 7.88 -18.51 3.60
C GLN A 486 7.80 -19.83 4.38
N GLY A 487 7.99 -19.82 5.71
CA GLY A 487 7.95 -21.01 6.55
C GLY A 487 9.21 -21.89 6.46
N ARG A 488 10.36 -21.32 6.11
CA ARG A 488 11.67 -22.00 5.95
C ARG A 488 12.65 -21.66 7.05
#